data_9abff173a417a96229d406cd8359a59a
#
_entry.id   9abff173a417a96229d406cd8359a59a
#
_cell.length_a   1.000
_cell.length_b   1.000
_cell.length_c   1.000
_cell.angle_alpha   90.00
_cell.angle_beta   90.00
_cell.angle_gamma   90.00
#
_symmetry.space_group_name_H-M   'P 1'
#
loop_
_entity.id
_entity.type
_entity.pdbx_description
1 polymer ?
#
loop_
_entity_poly.entity_id
_entity_poly.type
_entity_poly.pdbx_seq_one_letter_code
_entity_poly.pdbx_strand_id
1 'polypeptide(L)'
;MAPPRKGEVLVRITHTGVCHTDAFTLSGDDPEGLFPVVLGHEGAGIVVEVGEGVTSVKSGDHVIPLYTAECGQCLFCKSGKTNLCVAVRATQGKGVMPDGTSRFSYNGQPLYHYMGCSTFSEYTVVAEVSLAKIDPSANPEQVCLLGCGVTTGLGAVKNTAKVQPGDSVVVFGLGGIGLAVVHGAQLAGAGRIIAVDTNPAKFELAKTFGATDFVNPADHDRPIQQVIVEMTGWGADHTFECIGNVNVMRAALESAHRGWGQSVIIGVAGAGQEISTRPFQLVTGRRWLGTAFGGVKGRSQLPAMVQDAMAGKIKLAPFVTHTMPLAGVNDAFDLMHEGKSIRMVLHF
;
A
#
# COMPACT_ATOMS: atom_id res chain seq x y z
N MET A 1 7.83 26.36 -6.51
CA MET A 1 8.54 25.26 -5.82
C MET A 1 10.01 25.60 -5.72
N ALA A 2 10.67 25.30 -4.59
CA ALA A 2 12.10 25.53 -4.39
C ALA A 2 12.94 24.37 -5.01
N PRO A 3 14.20 24.62 -5.45
CA PRO A 3 15.07 23.60 -6.02
C PRO A 3 15.48 22.55 -4.96
N PRO A 4 15.94 21.35 -5.39
CA PRO A 4 16.42 20.32 -4.49
C PRO A 4 17.71 20.76 -3.77
N ARG A 5 17.81 20.45 -2.48
CA ARG A 5 18.98 20.69 -1.65
C ARG A 5 19.81 19.41 -1.50
N LYS A 6 20.79 19.44 -0.60
CA LYS A 6 21.68 18.29 -0.33
C LYS A 6 20.87 17.02 0.01
N GLY A 7 21.14 15.93 -0.72
CA GLY A 7 20.47 14.65 -0.57
C GLY A 7 19.02 14.61 -1.06
N GLU A 8 18.60 15.61 -1.85
CA GLU A 8 17.24 15.71 -2.40
C GLU A 8 17.25 15.61 -3.93
N VAL A 9 16.12 15.23 -4.48
CA VAL A 9 15.94 15.00 -5.92
C VAL A 9 14.65 15.65 -6.38
N LEU A 10 14.72 16.47 -7.42
CA LEU A 10 13.56 17.00 -8.13
C LEU A 10 13.07 15.97 -9.14
N VAL A 11 11.82 15.55 -9.00
CA VAL A 11 11.16 14.55 -9.85
C VAL A 11 9.98 15.20 -10.56
N ARG A 12 9.92 15.05 -11.88
CA ARG A 12 8.72 15.33 -12.67
C ARG A 12 7.83 14.09 -12.62
N ILE A 13 6.67 14.19 -12.01
CA ILE A 13 5.69 13.12 -11.94
C ILE A 13 5.01 12.99 -13.30
N THR A 14 4.80 11.77 -13.75
CA THR A 14 4.11 11.45 -14.99
C THR A 14 2.75 10.80 -14.73
N HIS A 15 2.69 9.95 -13.71
CA HIS A 15 1.47 9.23 -13.29
C HIS A 15 1.46 9.08 -11.77
N THR A 16 0.28 9.09 -11.19
CA THR A 16 0.10 8.84 -9.75
C THR A 16 -1.24 8.18 -9.46
N GLY A 17 -1.23 7.15 -8.62
CA GLY A 17 -2.44 6.48 -8.14
C GLY A 17 -3.15 7.31 -7.05
N VAL A 18 -4.48 7.18 -6.98
CA VAL A 18 -5.31 7.72 -5.89
C VAL A 18 -5.60 6.62 -4.89
N CYS A 19 -5.30 6.87 -3.63
CA CYS A 19 -5.36 5.90 -2.54
C CYS A 19 -6.35 6.33 -1.45
N HIS A 20 -6.95 5.34 -0.75
CA HIS A 20 -7.78 5.61 0.43
C HIS A 20 -7.01 6.33 1.55
N THR A 21 -5.68 6.19 1.62
CA THR A 21 -4.86 6.91 2.58
C THR A 21 -4.87 8.42 2.32
N ASP A 22 -4.89 8.84 1.04
CA ASP A 22 -5.06 10.26 0.69
C ASP A 22 -6.44 10.78 1.10
N ALA A 23 -7.50 9.98 0.89
CA ALA A 23 -8.86 10.32 1.31
C ALA A 23 -9.00 10.38 2.84
N PHE A 24 -8.36 9.46 3.56
CA PHE A 24 -8.33 9.43 5.02
C PHE A 24 -7.68 10.69 5.59
N THR A 25 -6.56 11.13 5.00
CA THR A 25 -5.95 12.41 5.39
C THR A 25 -6.85 13.59 5.02
N LEU A 26 -7.42 13.58 3.81
CA LEU A 26 -8.29 14.67 3.32
C LEU A 26 -9.56 14.83 4.17
N SER A 27 -10.11 13.74 4.74
CA SER A 27 -11.28 13.79 5.63
C SER A 27 -10.99 14.47 6.98
N GLY A 28 -9.71 14.59 7.38
CA GLY A 28 -9.31 15.10 8.69
C GLY A 28 -9.25 14.05 9.79
N ASP A 29 -9.53 12.77 9.48
CA ASP A 29 -9.48 11.66 10.45
C ASP A 29 -8.06 11.15 10.71
N ASP A 30 -7.09 11.56 9.87
CA ASP A 30 -5.68 11.23 10.03
C ASP A 30 -5.03 12.10 11.12
N PRO A 31 -4.61 11.52 12.25
CA PRO A 31 -3.98 12.29 13.33
C PRO A 31 -2.62 12.91 12.95
N GLU A 32 -1.99 12.43 11.88
CA GLU A 32 -0.75 12.98 11.33
C GLU A 32 -1.03 13.93 10.14
N GLY A 33 -2.30 14.15 9.78
CA GLY A 33 -2.71 15.03 8.69
C GLY A 33 -2.36 16.50 8.98
N LEU A 34 -1.70 17.15 8.04
CA LEU A 34 -1.30 18.55 8.11
C LEU A 34 -1.85 19.31 6.91
N PHE A 35 -2.31 20.54 7.11
CA PHE A 35 -2.86 21.42 6.07
C PHE A 35 -2.29 22.82 6.14
N PRO A 36 -2.11 23.54 5.02
CA PRO A 36 -2.33 23.10 3.63
C PRO A 36 -1.21 22.16 3.14
N VAL A 37 -1.57 21.16 2.34
CA VAL A 37 -0.66 20.06 1.93
C VAL A 37 -0.82 19.74 0.44
N VAL A 38 0.25 19.25 -0.20
CA VAL A 38 0.19 18.58 -1.50
C VAL A 38 0.14 17.07 -1.26
N LEU A 39 -1.03 16.45 -1.50
CA LEU A 39 -1.26 15.02 -1.31
C LEU A 39 -0.60 14.15 -2.39
N GLY A 40 -0.90 12.86 -2.39
CA GLY A 40 -0.40 11.86 -3.33
C GLY A 40 0.89 11.17 -2.89
N HIS A 41 0.91 9.84 -3.00
CA HIS A 41 2.07 9.02 -2.57
C HIS A 41 2.30 7.77 -3.43
N GLU A 42 1.51 7.56 -4.48
CA GLU A 42 1.65 6.43 -5.43
C GLU A 42 2.15 6.93 -6.79
N GLY A 43 3.30 7.60 -6.85
CA GLY A 43 3.81 8.24 -8.07
C GLY A 43 4.81 7.41 -8.86
N ALA A 44 4.89 7.70 -10.16
CA ALA A 44 6.02 7.37 -11.03
C ALA A 44 6.45 8.64 -11.78
N GLY A 45 7.75 8.83 -11.95
CA GLY A 45 8.28 10.04 -12.54
C GLY A 45 9.68 9.92 -13.06
N ILE A 46 10.21 11.05 -13.53
CA ILE A 46 11.54 11.17 -14.12
C ILE A 46 12.34 12.20 -13.32
N VAL A 47 13.54 11.84 -12.94
CA VAL A 47 14.49 12.76 -12.27
C VAL A 47 14.82 13.91 -13.19
N VAL A 48 14.64 15.13 -12.71
CA VAL A 48 14.98 16.36 -13.45
C VAL A 48 16.31 16.91 -12.97
N GLU A 49 16.47 17.05 -11.67
CA GLU A 49 17.63 17.65 -11.03
C GLU A 49 17.98 16.91 -9.74
N VAL A 50 19.24 16.83 -9.40
CA VAL A 50 19.72 16.21 -8.16
C VAL A 50 20.49 17.24 -7.34
N GLY A 51 20.24 17.26 -6.03
CA GLY A 51 20.97 18.08 -5.07
C GLY A 51 22.36 17.53 -4.78
N GLU A 52 23.15 18.35 -4.08
CA GLU A 52 24.49 17.96 -3.64
C GLU A 52 24.49 16.62 -2.88
N GLY A 53 25.45 15.74 -3.17
CA GLY A 53 25.66 14.47 -2.48
C GLY A 53 24.74 13.33 -2.90
N VAL A 54 23.81 13.55 -3.83
CA VAL A 54 23.00 12.48 -4.44
C VAL A 54 23.87 11.63 -5.36
N THR A 55 23.81 10.31 -5.20
CA THR A 55 24.66 9.36 -5.93
C THR A 55 23.92 8.20 -6.56
N SER A 56 22.70 7.87 -6.09
CA SER A 56 21.96 6.69 -6.53
C SER A 56 21.10 6.93 -7.79
N VAL A 57 20.84 8.19 -8.11
CA VAL A 57 20.05 8.60 -9.29
C VAL A 57 20.66 9.82 -9.95
N LYS A 58 20.33 10.03 -11.22
CA LYS A 58 20.74 11.21 -12.03
C LYS A 58 19.59 11.69 -12.91
N SER A 59 19.69 12.88 -13.47
CA SER A 59 18.74 13.42 -14.44
C SER A 59 18.46 12.41 -15.56
N GLY A 60 17.18 12.22 -15.89
CA GLY A 60 16.68 11.26 -16.88
C GLY A 60 16.37 9.86 -16.30
N ASP A 61 16.77 9.54 -15.08
CA ASP A 61 16.41 8.27 -14.45
C ASP A 61 14.91 8.21 -14.13
N HIS A 62 14.28 7.07 -14.39
CA HIS A 62 12.91 6.79 -14.01
C HIS A 62 12.85 6.28 -12.58
N VAL A 63 11.90 6.79 -11.79
CA VAL A 63 11.84 6.54 -10.34
C VAL A 63 10.41 6.41 -9.84
N ILE A 64 10.27 5.70 -8.73
CA ILE A 64 9.04 5.67 -7.90
C ILE A 64 9.38 6.31 -6.55
N PRO A 65 8.74 7.42 -6.17
CA PRO A 65 8.79 7.95 -4.82
C PRO A 65 8.19 6.97 -3.81
N LEU A 66 8.82 6.85 -2.65
CA LEU A 66 8.44 5.90 -1.61
C LEU A 66 8.19 6.64 -0.29
N TYR A 67 7.04 6.44 0.30
CA TYR A 67 6.75 6.95 1.65
C TYR A 67 7.54 6.18 2.74
N THR A 68 8.11 5.03 2.41
CA THR A 68 9.06 4.30 3.26
C THR A 68 10.47 4.50 2.74
N ALA A 69 11.31 5.22 3.49
CA ALA A 69 12.73 5.36 3.13
C ALA A 69 13.50 4.05 3.31
N GLU A 70 14.67 3.95 2.66
CA GLU A 70 15.65 2.88 2.90
C GLU A 70 17.06 3.46 2.89
N CYS A 71 17.58 3.83 4.06
CA CYS A 71 18.91 4.44 4.18
C CYS A 71 20.06 3.42 4.28
N GLY A 72 19.77 2.15 4.56
CA GLY A 72 20.76 1.09 4.74
C GLY A 72 21.57 1.16 6.05
N GLN A 73 21.44 2.22 6.86
CA GLN A 73 22.33 2.48 7.99
C GLN A 73 21.64 2.47 9.36
N CYS A 74 20.35 2.80 9.45
CA CYS A 74 19.64 2.83 10.72
C CYS A 74 19.42 1.40 11.27
N LEU A 75 19.03 1.30 12.54
CA LEU A 75 18.80 0.03 13.22
C LEU A 75 17.81 -0.86 12.45
N PHE A 76 16.71 -0.27 11.94
CA PHE A 76 15.69 -1.01 11.19
C PHE A 76 16.23 -1.54 9.86
N CYS A 77 16.97 -0.75 9.10
CA CYS A 77 17.61 -1.23 7.86
C CYS A 77 18.62 -2.36 8.15
N LYS A 78 19.45 -2.21 9.18
CA LYS A 78 20.42 -3.24 9.58
C LYS A 78 19.75 -4.53 10.08
N SER A 79 18.55 -4.45 10.66
CA SER A 79 17.77 -5.63 11.05
C SER A 79 17.05 -6.33 9.88
N GLY A 80 17.13 -5.77 8.68
CA GLY A 80 16.43 -6.25 7.49
C GLY A 80 14.97 -5.74 7.34
N LYS A 81 14.48 -4.94 8.30
CA LYS A 81 13.12 -4.32 8.26
C LYS A 81 13.20 -2.89 7.72
N THR A 82 13.69 -2.74 6.49
CA THR A 82 13.93 -1.43 5.87
C THR A 82 12.65 -0.64 5.64
N ASN A 83 11.51 -1.31 5.48
CA ASN A 83 10.18 -0.71 5.42
C ASN A 83 9.82 0.13 6.67
N LEU A 84 10.59 -0.01 7.75
CA LEU A 84 10.46 0.77 8.99
C LEU A 84 11.64 1.74 9.18
N CYS A 85 12.34 2.10 8.13
CA CYS A 85 13.47 3.03 8.16
C CYS A 85 13.05 4.38 8.76
N VAL A 86 13.92 4.91 9.64
CA VAL A 86 13.63 6.16 10.36
C VAL A 86 14.41 7.38 9.84
N ALA A 87 15.15 7.24 8.75
CA ALA A 87 16.05 8.29 8.25
C ALA A 87 15.36 9.65 7.98
N VAL A 88 14.11 9.60 7.51
CA VAL A 88 13.31 10.81 7.22
C VAL A 88 12.06 10.92 8.12
N ARG A 89 11.79 9.95 8.98
CA ARG A 89 10.53 9.86 9.73
C ARG A 89 10.26 11.07 10.63
N ALA A 90 11.29 11.61 11.26
CA ALA A 90 11.18 12.74 12.17
C ALA A 90 10.69 14.04 11.51
N THR A 91 10.97 14.22 10.22
CA THR A 91 10.57 15.40 9.42
C THR A 91 9.39 15.08 8.52
N GLN A 92 9.29 13.86 8.02
CA GLN A 92 8.17 13.38 7.20
C GLN A 92 6.82 13.53 7.91
N GLY A 93 6.70 13.14 9.19
CA GLY A 93 5.50 13.33 9.99
C GLY A 93 5.19 14.80 10.34
N LYS A 94 6.12 15.72 10.05
CA LYS A 94 5.92 17.18 10.17
C LYS A 94 5.64 17.83 8.82
N GLY A 95 5.50 17.06 7.75
CA GLY A 95 5.25 17.56 6.41
C GLY A 95 6.39 18.39 5.81
N VAL A 96 7.64 18.13 6.21
CA VAL A 96 8.82 18.86 5.73
C VAL A 96 9.93 17.91 5.28
N MET A 97 10.88 18.45 4.52
CA MET A 97 12.09 17.75 4.07
C MET A 97 13.05 17.51 5.25
N PRO A 98 14.10 16.67 5.09
CA PRO A 98 15.05 16.36 6.16
C PRO A 98 15.71 17.56 6.82
N ASP A 99 15.82 18.71 6.14
CA ASP A 99 16.35 19.95 6.67
C ASP A 99 15.33 20.80 7.47
N GLY A 100 14.11 20.28 7.65
CA GLY A 100 13.04 20.95 8.40
C GLY A 100 12.29 22.04 7.63
N THR A 101 12.48 22.15 6.30
CA THR A 101 11.78 23.15 5.47
C THR A 101 10.99 22.49 4.34
N SER A 102 9.98 23.22 3.80
CA SER A 102 9.23 22.75 2.63
C SER A 102 9.87 23.21 1.32
N ARG A 103 9.59 22.47 0.24
CA ARG A 103 9.92 22.87 -1.13
C ARG A 103 8.70 23.42 -1.88
N PHE A 104 7.51 23.27 -1.32
CA PHE A 104 6.28 23.80 -1.89
C PHE A 104 5.89 25.13 -1.25
N SER A 105 5.35 26.03 -2.06
CA SER A 105 4.74 27.28 -1.57
C SER A 105 3.61 27.71 -2.52
N TYR A 106 2.62 28.36 -1.95
CA TYR A 106 1.53 29.02 -2.67
C TYR A 106 1.35 30.43 -2.14
N ASN A 107 1.38 31.43 -3.03
CA ASN A 107 1.30 32.84 -2.65
C ASN A 107 2.25 33.26 -1.51
N GLY A 108 3.51 32.72 -1.55
CA GLY A 108 4.52 33.01 -0.55
C GLY A 108 4.38 32.23 0.77
N GLN A 109 3.31 31.47 0.97
CA GLN A 109 3.12 30.64 2.15
C GLN A 109 3.60 29.19 1.87
N PRO A 110 4.33 28.55 2.81
CA PRO A 110 4.77 27.18 2.65
C PRO A 110 3.57 26.20 2.67
N LEU A 111 3.62 25.17 1.83
CA LEU A 111 2.71 24.02 1.87
C LEU A 111 3.45 22.82 2.43
N TYR A 112 2.75 21.96 3.16
CA TYR A 112 3.34 20.73 3.68
C TYR A 112 3.56 19.69 2.57
N HIS A 113 4.60 18.87 2.74
CA HIS A 113 4.79 17.63 2.00
C HIS A 113 3.93 16.52 2.60
N TYR A 114 3.35 15.69 1.74
CA TYR A 114 2.61 14.51 2.15
C TYR A 114 3.49 13.26 2.04
N MET A 115 3.71 12.61 3.18
CA MET A 115 4.49 11.37 3.28
C MET A 115 5.88 11.43 2.63
N GLY A 116 6.45 12.63 2.43
CA GLY A 116 7.70 12.87 1.73
C GLY A 116 7.65 12.58 0.22
N CYS A 117 6.46 12.42 -0.36
CA CYS A 117 6.21 12.09 -1.76
C CYS A 117 5.50 13.21 -2.52
N SER A 118 4.31 13.64 -2.07
CA SER A 118 3.50 14.73 -2.67
C SER A 118 3.33 14.61 -4.18
N THR A 119 2.78 13.48 -4.63
CA THR A 119 2.73 13.16 -6.06
C THR A 119 1.54 13.73 -6.81
N PHE A 120 0.58 14.41 -6.13
CA PHE A 120 -0.49 15.17 -6.80
C PHE A 120 0.01 16.56 -7.23
N SER A 121 1.15 16.56 -7.90
CA SER A 121 1.83 17.74 -8.43
C SER A 121 2.68 17.33 -9.63
N GLU A 122 2.78 18.20 -10.65
CA GLU A 122 3.65 17.96 -11.82
C GLU A 122 5.10 17.71 -11.42
N TYR A 123 5.55 18.34 -10.35
CA TYR A 123 6.90 18.21 -9.82
C TYR A 123 6.86 18.04 -8.31
N THR A 124 7.74 17.21 -7.79
CA THR A 124 7.97 17.05 -6.35
C THR A 124 9.46 16.97 -6.04
N VAL A 125 9.82 17.31 -4.81
CA VAL A 125 11.18 17.09 -4.30
C VAL A 125 11.11 15.99 -3.24
N VAL A 126 11.95 14.97 -3.42
CA VAL A 126 11.96 13.75 -2.59
C VAL A 126 13.37 13.53 -2.06
N ALA A 127 13.50 13.04 -0.81
CA ALA A 127 14.80 12.62 -0.29
C ALA A 127 15.33 11.41 -1.10
N GLU A 128 16.63 11.40 -1.47
CA GLU A 128 17.25 10.31 -2.23
C GLU A 128 16.97 8.94 -1.64
N VAL A 129 16.97 8.82 -0.31
CA VAL A 129 16.70 7.56 0.41
C VAL A 129 15.25 7.07 0.29
N SER A 130 14.38 7.87 -0.28
CA SER A 130 12.96 7.58 -0.55
C SER A 130 12.66 7.42 -2.05
N LEU A 131 13.65 7.13 -2.88
CA LEU A 131 13.47 6.91 -4.32
C LEU A 131 13.93 5.52 -4.74
N ALA A 132 13.07 4.78 -5.42
CA ALA A 132 13.43 3.56 -6.13
C ALA A 132 13.68 3.88 -7.61
N LYS A 133 14.88 3.61 -8.11
CA LYS A 133 15.20 3.70 -9.55
C LYS A 133 14.64 2.48 -10.26
N ILE A 134 13.91 2.68 -11.35
CA ILE A 134 13.22 1.63 -12.10
C ILE A 134 13.66 1.61 -13.56
N ASP A 135 13.27 0.57 -14.28
CA ASP A 135 13.50 0.43 -15.71
C ASP A 135 12.74 1.54 -16.47
N PRO A 136 13.41 2.30 -17.36
CA PRO A 136 12.77 3.39 -18.11
C PRO A 136 11.71 2.91 -19.13
N SER A 137 11.70 1.63 -19.49
CA SER A 137 10.69 1.06 -20.39
C SER A 137 9.44 0.55 -19.65
N ALA A 138 9.41 0.60 -18.31
CA ALA A 138 8.25 0.24 -17.53
C ALA A 138 7.09 1.22 -17.78
N ASN A 139 5.85 0.69 -17.93
CA ASN A 139 4.67 1.54 -18.10
C ASN A 139 4.36 2.32 -16.81
N PRO A 140 4.54 3.65 -16.78
CA PRO A 140 4.39 4.46 -15.57
C PRO A 140 2.95 4.46 -15.02
N GLU A 141 1.93 4.35 -15.87
CA GLU A 141 0.51 4.22 -15.46
C GLU A 141 0.28 3.01 -14.54
N GLN A 142 1.01 1.94 -14.76
CA GLN A 142 0.87 0.69 -13.99
C GLN A 142 1.83 0.66 -12.81
N VAL A 143 3.11 0.97 -13.03
CA VAL A 143 4.13 0.78 -12.00
C VAL A 143 4.06 1.82 -10.88
N CYS A 144 3.37 2.97 -11.06
CA CYS A 144 3.11 3.92 -9.98
C CYS A 144 2.38 3.25 -8.80
N LEU A 145 1.51 2.26 -9.08
CA LEU A 145 0.76 1.50 -8.07
C LEU A 145 1.66 0.64 -7.15
N LEU A 146 2.90 0.39 -7.56
CA LEU A 146 3.89 -0.26 -6.71
C LEU A 146 4.44 0.67 -5.61
N GLY A 147 4.14 1.96 -5.66
CA GLY A 147 4.51 2.91 -4.60
C GLY A 147 3.81 2.65 -3.25
N CYS A 148 2.66 1.95 -3.24
CA CYS A 148 1.90 1.70 -2.00
C CYS A 148 1.11 0.37 -2.04
N GLY A 149 -0.13 0.42 -2.47
CA GLY A 149 -1.13 -0.62 -2.19
C GLY A 149 -0.80 -1.99 -2.76
N VAL A 150 -0.36 -2.07 -4.02
CA VAL A 150 -0.04 -3.36 -4.66
C VAL A 150 1.16 -4.01 -4.00
N THR A 151 2.22 -3.26 -3.75
CA THR A 151 3.41 -3.73 -3.03
C THR A 151 3.06 -4.19 -1.62
N THR A 152 2.20 -3.45 -0.91
CA THR A 152 1.73 -3.81 0.42
C THR A 152 1.03 -5.16 0.44
N GLY A 153 0.09 -5.41 -0.46
CA GLY A 153 -0.65 -6.67 -0.52
C GLY A 153 0.23 -7.86 -0.90
N LEU A 154 1.03 -7.74 -1.96
CA LEU A 154 1.97 -8.78 -2.38
C LEU A 154 2.99 -9.11 -1.29
N GLY A 155 3.54 -8.09 -0.65
CA GLY A 155 4.51 -8.22 0.43
C GLY A 155 3.92 -8.81 1.71
N ALA A 156 2.68 -8.47 2.05
CA ALA A 156 1.98 -9.06 3.20
C ALA A 156 1.93 -10.58 3.10
N VAL A 157 1.65 -11.10 1.92
CA VAL A 157 1.63 -12.55 1.65
C VAL A 157 3.03 -13.15 1.74
N LYS A 158 3.99 -12.57 1.00
CA LYS A 158 5.33 -13.15 0.82
C LYS A 158 6.23 -12.97 2.04
N ASN A 159 6.26 -11.76 2.60
CA ASN A 159 7.24 -11.40 3.63
C ASN A 159 6.68 -11.52 5.05
N THR A 160 5.41 -11.12 5.27
CA THR A 160 4.79 -11.08 6.60
C THR A 160 4.17 -12.42 6.95
N ALA A 161 3.18 -12.88 6.21
CA ALA A 161 2.50 -14.16 6.44
C ALA A 161 3.36 -15.36 6.01
N LYS A 162 4.18 -15.21 4.98
CA LYS A 162 5.01 -16.27 4.38
C LYS A 162 4.17 -17.46 3.94
N VAL A 163 3.09 -17.17 3.22
CA VAL A 163 2.18 -18.16 2.66
C VAL A 163 2.97 -19.19 1.86
N GLN A 164 2.66 -20.46 2.08
CA GLN A 164 3.29 -21.60 1.41
C GLN A 164 2.35 -22.21 0.37
N PRO A 165 2.90 -22.94 -0.61
CA PRO A 165 2.07 -23.73 -1.52
C PRO A 165 1.13 -24.69 -0.78
N GLY A 166 -0.15 -24.65 -1.15
CA GLY A 166 -1.19 -25.46 -0.54
C GLY A 166 -1.92 -24.80 0.64
N ASP A 167 -1.40 -23.71 1.24
CA ASP A 167 -2.06 -23.02 2.32
C ASP A 167 -3.44 -22.48 1.92
N SER A 168 -4.32 -22.35 2.90
CA SER A 168 -5.62 -21.69 2.78
C SER A 168 -5.51 -20.22 3.21
N VAL A 169 -6.02 -19.33 2.36
CA VAL A 169 -5.96 -17.88 2.53
C VAL A 169 -7.36 -17.28 2.52
N VAL A 170 -7.65 -16.37 3.45
CA VAL A 170 -8.90 -15.58 3.45
C VAL A 170 -8.55 -14.09 3.40
N VAL A 171 -9.20 -13.35 2.51
CA VAL A 171 -8.98 -11.92 2.31
C VAL A 171 -10.27 -11.16 2.58
N PHE A 172 -10.26 -10.33 3.62
CA PHE A 172 -11.38 -9.46 3.98
C PHE A 172 -11.19 -8.07 3.36
N GLY A 173 -12.09 -7.73 2.44
CA GLY A 173 -12.04 -6.50 1.66
C GLY A 173 -11.28 -6.66 0.34
N LEU A 174 -11.97 -6.41 -0.78
CA LEU A 174 -11.48 -6.54 -2.15
C LEU A 174 -11.25 -5.17 -2.81
N GLY A 175 -10.64 -4.23 -2.08
CA GLY A 175 -10.03 -3.04 -2.63
C GLY A 175 -8.67 -3.34 -3.27
N GLY A 176 -7.93 -2.31 -3.66
CA GLY A 176 -6.63 -2.49 -4.30
C GLY A 176 -5.64 -3.33 -3.48
N ILE A 177 -5.61 -3.16 -2.15
CA ILE A 177 -4.75 -3.97 -1.25
C ILE A 177 -5.24 -5.41 -1.19
N GLY A 178 -6.55 -5.64 -0.99
CA GLY A 178 -7.08 -6.99 -0.89
C GLY A 178 -6.91 -7.80 -2.17
N LEU A 179 -7.13 -7.19 -3.33
CA LEU A 179 -6.86 -7.81 -4.63
C LEU A 179 -5.37 -8.13 -4.83
N ALA A 180 -4.48 -7.27 -4.32
CA ALA A 180 -3.04 -7.54 -4.33
C ALA A 180 -2.66 -8.70 -3.40
N VAL A 181 -3.35 -8.86 -2.25
CA VAL A 181 -3.21 -10.04 -1.37
C VAL A 181 -3.69 -11.30 -2.09
N VAL A 182 -4.87 -11.27 -2.75
CA VAL A 182 -5.37 -12.39 -3.55
C VAL A 182 -4.35 -12.80 -4.62
N HIS A 183 -3.82 -11.82 -5.37
CA HIS A 183 -2.79 -12.09 -6.38
C HIS A 183 -1.49 -12.64 -5.77
N GLY A 184 -1.05 -12.08 -4.64
CA GLY A 184 0.11 -12.58 -3.91
C GLY A 184 -0.07 -14.02 -3.45
N ALA A 185 -1.25 -14.38 -2.94
CA ALA A 185 -1.59 -15.74 -2.52
C ALA A 185 -1.58 -16.72 -3.70
N GLN A 186 -2.10 -16.28 -4.84
CA GLN A 186 -2.04 -17.07 -6.09
C GLN A 186 -0.58 -17.29 -6.52
N LEU A 187 0.26 -16.26 -6.48
CA LEU A 187 1.69 -16.37 -6.81
C LEU A 187 2.47 -17.24 -5.82
N ALA A 188 2.05 -17.28 -4.56
CA ALA A 188 2.62 -18.15 -3.54
C ALA A 188 2.19 -19.63 -3.67
N GLY A 189 1.22 -19.92 -4.54
CA GLY A 189 0.70 -21.27 -4.75
C GLY A 189 -0.30 -21.71 -3.68
N ALA A 190 -1.00 -20.77 -3.03
CA ALA A 190 -2.06 -21.09 -2.08
C ALA A 190 -3.07 -22.06 -2.70
N GLY A 191 -3.47 -23.08 -1.93
CA GLY A 191 -4.39 -24.12 -2.40
C GLY A 191 -5.85 -23.66 -2.43
N ARG A 192 -6.20 -22.70 -1.57
CA ARG A 192 -7.54 -22.11 -1.52
C ARG A 192 -7.45 -20.63 -1.16
N ILE A 193 -8.15 -19.77 -1.90
CA ILE A 193 -8.17 -18.33 -1.70
C ILE A 193 -9.62 -17.86 -1.62
N ILE A 194 -10.08 -17.55 -0.41
CA ILE A 194 -11.45 -17.12 -0.11
C ILE A 194 -11.49 -15.59 -0.08
N ALA A 195 -12.20 -15.00 -1.01
CA ALA A 195 -12.39 -13.57 -1.15
C ALA A 195 -13.68 -13.12 -0.46
N VAL A 196 -13.59 -12.21 0.52
CA VAL A 196 -14.74 -11.74 1.33
C VAL A 196 -14.94 -10.25 1.09
N ASP A 197 -16.10 -9.86 0.56
CA ASP A 197 -16.50 -8.45 0.39
C ASP A 197 -18.03 -8.34 0.42
N THR A 198 -18.54 -7.18 0.86
CA THR A 198 -19.97 -6.88 0.84
C THR A 198 -20.47 -6.45 -0.55
N ASN A 199 -19.56 -6.11 -1.46
CA ASN A 199 -19.88 -5.75 -2.84
C ASN A 199 -19.53 -6.89 -3.80
N PRO A 200 -20.53 -7.68 -4.25
CA PRO A 200 -20.30 -8.83 -5.13
C PRO A 200 -19.76 -8.44 -6.53
N ALA A 201 -19.89 -7.19 -6.95
CA ALA A 201 -19.33 -6.72 -8.22
C ALA A 201 -17.80 -6.85 -8.29
N LYS A 202 -17.10 -6.97 -7.14
CA LYS A 202 -15.65 -7.14 -7.06
C LYS A 202 -15.20 -8.60 -7.24
N PHE A 203 -16.11 -9.57 -7.18
CA PHE A 203 -15.76 -11.00 -7.19
C PHE A 203 -15.15 -11.46 -8.51
N GLU A 204 -15.66 -10.97 -9.65
CA GLU A 204 -15.07 -11.33 -10.96
C GLU A 204 -13.64 -10.84 -11.10
N LEU A 205 -13.34 -9.67 -10.57
CA LEU A 205 -11.97 -9.17 -10.56
C LEU A 205 -11.09 -9.98 -9.60
N ALA A 206 -11.59 -10.34 -8.41
CA ALA A 206 -10.86 -11.21 -7.48
C ALA A 206 -10.56 -12.59 -8.12
N LYS A 207 -11.49 -13.15 -8.90
CA LYS A 207 -11.29 -14.37 -9.69
C LYS A 207 -10.15 -14.22 -10.71
N THR A 208 -10.08 -13.07 -11.38
CA THR A 208 -8.98 -12.77 -12.32
C THR A 208 -7.60 -12.80 -11.65
N PHE A 209 -7.54 -12.44 -10.37
CA PHE A 209 -6.35 -12.47 -9.53
C PHE A 209 -6.09 -13.83 -8.86
N GLY A 210 -7.02 -14.79 -8.97
CA GLY A 210 -6.82 -16.16 -8.52
C GLY A 210 -7.65 -16.58 -7.29
N ALA A 211 -8.65 -15.79 -6.87
CA ALA A 211 -9.60 -16.22 -5.84
C ALA A 211 -10.38 -17.46 -6.30
N THR A 212 -10.54 -18.43 -5.39
CA THR A 212 -11.21 -19.70 -5.64
C THR A 212 -12.63 -19.71 -5.12
N ASP A 213 -12.89 -18.97 -4.05
CA ASP A 213 -14.18 -18.90 -3.38
C ASP A 213 -14.56 -17.45 -3.07
N PHE A 214 -15.85 -17.17 -3.01
CA PHE A 214 -16.39 -15.83 -2.82
C PHE A 214 -17.45 -15.83 -1.74
N VAL A 215 -17.37 -14.90 -0.80
CA VAL A 215 -18.32 -14.82 0.32
C VAL A 215 -18.75 -13.36 0.52
N ASN A 216 -20.05 -13.13 0.42
CA ASN A 216 -20.64 -11.88 0.86
C ASN A 216 -21.20 -12.09 2.29
N PRO A 217 -20.67 -11.38 3.30
CA PRO A 217 -21.16 -11.49 4.67
C PRO A 217 -22.67 -11.22 4.82
N ALA A 218 -23.26 -10.40 3.94
CA ALA A 218 -24.68 -10.05 3.97
C ALA A 218 -25.59 -11.23 3.56
N ASP A 219 -25.07 -12.27 2.92
CA ASP A 219 -25.83 -13.45 2.50
C ASP A 219 -25.96 -14.49 3.63
N HIS A 220 -25.44 -14.19 4.83
CA HIS A 220 -25.41 -15.09 5.97
C HIS A 220 -26.05 -14.45 7.21
N ASP A 221 -26.81 -15.23 7.95
CA ASP A 221 -27.47 -14.85 9.22
C ASP A 221 -26.60 -15.04 10.46
N ARG A 222 -25.34 -15.45 10.28
CA ARG A 222 -24.37 -15.75 11.33
C ARG A 222 -23.05 -15.01 11.12
N PRO A 223 -22.22 -14.86 12.18
CA PRO A 223 -20.93 -14.18 12.09
C PRO A 223 -20.03 -14.78 11.01
N ILE A 224 -19.40 -13.92 10.21
CA ILE A 224 -18.58 -14.33 9.06
C ILE A 224 -17.45 -15.31 9.42
N GLN A 225 -16.84 -15.17 10.59
CA GLN A 225 -15.80 -16.09 11.04
C GLN A 225 -16.32 -17.52 11.22
N GLN A 226 -17.58 -17.72 11.57
CA GLN A 226 -18.19 -19.05 11.67
C GLN A 226 -18.40 -19.66 10.28
N VAL A 227 -18.81 -18.85 9.30
CA VAL A 227 -18.93 -19.27 7.90
C VAL A 227 -17.58 -19.74 7.37
N ILE A 228 -16.53 -18.94 7.58
CA ILE A 228 -15.17 -19.28 7.12
C ILE A 228 -14.64 -20.55 7.80
N VAL A 229 -14.83 -20.69 9.12
CA VAL A 229 -14.39 -21.90 9.85
C VAL A 229 -15.09 -23.15 9.32
N GLU A 230 -16.38 -23.07 9.00
CA GLU A 230 -17.12 -24.19 8.40
C GLU A 230 -16.61 -24.52 6.98
N MET A 231 -16.42 -23.49 6.13
CA MET A 231 -15.91 -23.67 4.78
C MET A 231 -14.52 -24.31 4.72
N THR A 232 -13.69 -24.04 5.74
CA THR A 232 -12.30 -24.52 5.84
C THR A 232 -12.15 -25.76 6.73
N GLY A 233 -13.24 -26.18 7.41
CA GLY A 233 -13.27 -27.31 8.32
C GLY A 233 -12.80 -26.97 9.75
N TRP A 234 -11.91 -26.00 9.95
CA TRP A 234 -11.37 -25.61 11.26
C TRP A 234 -10.75 -24.21 11.33
N GLY A 235 -10.80 -23.46 10.25
CA GLY A 235 -10.21 -22.16 10.06
C GLY A 235 -9.10 -22.18 8.99
N ALA A 236 -8.72 -21.01 8.51
CA ALA A 236 -7.70 -20.86 7.48
C ALA A 236 -6.28 -20.76 8.06
N ASP A 237 -5.27 -21.09 7.27
CA ASP A 237 -3.85 -20.91 7.63
C ASP A 237 -3.52 -19.41 7.76
N HIS A 238 -4.02 -18.60 6.83
CA HIS A 238 -3.76 -17.17 6.80
C HIS A 238 -5.04 -16.38 6.53
N THR A 239 -5.24 -15.30 7.29
CA THR A 239 -6.29 -14.33 7.04
C THR A 239 -5.70 -12.94 6.93
N PHE A 240 -6.26 -12.10 6.05
CA PHE A 240 -5.79 -10.74 5.79
C PHE A 240 -6.95 -9.77 5.94
N GLU A 241 -6.79 -8.76 6.79
CA GLU A 241 -7.73 -7.67 6.92
C GLU A 241 -7.23 -6.47 6.12
N CYS A 242 -8.02 -6.06 5.10
CA CYS A 242 -7.64 -5.06 4.11
C CYS A 242 -8.62 -3.87 4.04
N ILE A 243 -9.41 -3.65 5.10
CA ILE A 243 -10.47 -2.63 5.17
C ILE A 243 -10.10 -1.51 6.14
N GLY A 244 -9.54 -1.87 7.31
CA GLY A 244 -9.31 -0.95 8.43
C GLY A 244 -10.43 -0.93 9.46
N ASN A 245 -11.21 -2.03 9.57
CA ASN A 245 -12.31 -2.13 10.51
C ASN A 245 -11.95 -3.06 11.68
N VAL A 246 -11.93 -2.54 12.91
CA VAL A 246 -11.52 -3.30 14.10
C VAL A 246 -12.37 -4.55 14.38
N ASN A 247 -13.66 -4.53 14.03
CA ASN A 247 -14.52 -5.71 14.16
C ASN A 247 -14.16 -6.77 13.11
N VAL A 248 -13.83 -6.36 11.89
CA VAL A 248 -13.36 -7.27 10.83
C VAL A 248 -11.97 -7.80 11.16
N MET A 249 -11.08 -7.00 11.76
CA MET A 249 -9.78 -7.47 12.27
C MET A 249 -9.94 -8.62 13.26
N ARG A 250 -10.92 -8.50 14.18
CA ARG A 250 -11.26 -9.58 15.11
C ARG A 250 -11.85 -10.79 14.39
N ALA A 251 -12.79 -10.59 13.48
CA ALA A 251 -13.38 -11.68 12.70
C ALA A 251 -12.33 -12.42 11.87
N ALA A 252 -11.37 -11.69 11.28
CA ALA A 252 -10.24 -12.27 10.57
C ALA A 252 -9.38 -13.16 11.47
N LEU A 253 -9.02 -12.69 12.68
CA LEU A 253 -8.30 -13.52 13.64
C LEU A 253 -9.09 -14.79 14.01
N GLU A 254 -10.38 -14.66 14.27
CA GLU A 254 -11.24 -15.78 14.66
C GLU A 254 -11.51 -16.75 13.49
N SER A 255 -11.29 -16.32 12.24
CA SER A 255 -11.37 -17.15 11.03
C SER A 255 -10.12 -17.99 10.80
N ALA A 256 -8.97 -17.61 11.40
CA ALA A 256 -7.75 -18.41 11.34
C ALA A 256 -7.87 -19.64 12.25
N HIS A 257 -7.26 -20.78 11.89
CA HIS A 257 -7.35 -21.97 12.70
C HIS A 257 -6.55 -21.89 14.01
N ARG A 258 -6.95 -22.67 14.99
CA ARG A 258 -6.18 -22.87 16.22
C ARG A 258 -4.85 -23.57 15.91
N GLY A 259 -3.85 -23.34 16.76
CA GLY A 259 -2.53 -23.95 16.64
C GLY A 259 -1.51 -23.01 16.01
N TRP A 260 -1.63 -22.64 14.74
CA TRP A 260 -0.64 -21.80 14.05
C TRP A 260 -1.22 -20.80 13.06
N GLY A 261 -2.55 -20.71 12.93
CA GLY A 261 -3.21 -19.78 12.02
C GLY A 261 -2.80 -18.32 12.28
N GLN A 262 -2.58 -17.55 11.22
CA GLN A 262 -2.12 -16.17 11.27
C GLN A 262 -3.14 -15.21 10.70
N SER A 263 -3.36 -14.10 11.38
CA SER A 263 -4.17 -12.97 10.85
C SER A 263 -3.29 -11.75 10.70
N VAL A 264 -3.24 -11.19 9.50
CA VAL A 264 -2.43 -10.00 9.17
C VAL A 264 -3.34 -8.79 9.01
N ILE A 265 -3.11 -7.78 9.84
CA ILE A 265 -3.76 -6.48 9.74
C ILE A 265 -2.98 -5.63 8.74
N ILE A 266 -3.68 -5.13 7.71
CA ILE A 266 -3.13 -4.22 6.70
C ILE A 266 -3.93 -2.92 6.68
N GLY A 267 -5.26 -3.00 6.86
CA GLY A 267 -6.14 -1.84 6.88
C GLY A 267 -5.81 -0.88 8.03
N VAL A 268 -5.96 0.42 7.78
CA VAL A 268 -5.72 1.47 8.79
C VAL A 268 -7.04 1.82 9.45
N ALA A 269 -7.14 1.60 10.75
CA ALA A 269 -8.29 2.00 11.55
C ALA A 269 -8.22 3.48 11.93
N GLY A 270 -9.38 4.10 12.17
CA GLY A 270 -9.47 5.49 12.60
C GLY A 270 -8.78 5.74 13.94
N ALA A 271 -8.38 6.99 14.19
CA ALA A 271 -7.72 7.40 15.41
C ALA A 271 -8.54 7.01 16.64
N GLY A 272 -7.87 6.48 17.67
CA GLY A 272 -8.49 6.05 18.93
C GLY A 272 -9.24 4.71 18.88
N GLN A 273 -9.31 4.04 17.72
CA GLN A 273 -9.87 2.70 17.65
C GLN A 273 -8.86 1.65 18.10
N GLU A 274 -9.31 0.69 18.87
CA GLU A 274 -8.50 -0.39 19.42
C GLU A 274 -9.02 -1.76 18.98
N ILE A 275 -8.11 -2.69 18.72
CA ILE A 275 -8.45 -4.09 18.48
C ILE A 275 -8.64 -4.81 19.81
N SER A 276 -9.62 -5.73 19.87
CA SER A 276 -9.85 -6.54 21.06
C SER A 276 -10.17 -7.99 20.70
N THR A 277 -9.66 -8.92 21.51
CA THR A 277 -10.00 -10.34 21.39
C THR A 277 -9.93 -11.02 22.75
N ARG A 278 -10.58 -12.19 22.86
CA ARG A 278 -10.42 -13.02 24.07
C ARG A 278 -8.99 -13.58 24.11
N PRO A 279 -8.28 -13.48 25.24
CA PRO A 279 -6.89 -13.95 25.35
C PRO A 279 -6.70 -15.41 24.91
N PHE A 280 -7.72 -16.25 25.10
CA PHE A 280 -7.69 -17.66 24.73
C PHE A 280 -7.52 -17.89 23.21
N GLN A 281 -7.88 -16.93 22.37
CA GLN A 281 -7.62 -17.01 20.93
C GLN A 281 -6.10 -17.08 20.66
N LEU A 282 -5.32 -16.29 21.39
CA LEU A 282 -3.86 -16.25 21.25
C LEU A 282 -3.20 -17.41 22.00
N VAL A 283 -3.68 -17.74 23.20
CA VAL A 283 -3.18 -18.88 23.99
C VAL A 283 -3.28 -20.19 23.22
N THR A 284 -4.29 -20.36 22.38
CA THR A 284 -4.47 -21.54 21.55
C THR A 284 -3.74 -21.50 20.22
N GLY A 285 -2.82 -20.55 20.03
CA GLY A 285 -1.82 -20.56 18.96
C GLY A 285 -2.10 -19.66 17.77
N ARG A 286 -3.26 -18.98 17.72
CA ARG A 286 -3.50 -17.95 16.70
C ARG A 286 -2.49 -16.82 16.86
N ARG A 287 -2.08 -16.21 15.74
CA ARG A 287 -1.15 -15.08 15.73
C ARG A 287 -1.83 -13.88 15.10
N TRP A 288 -1.72 -12.74 15.76
CA TRP A 288 -2.10 -11.46 15.19
C TRP A 288 -0.87 -10.70 14.78
N LEU A 289 -0.75 -10.36 13.51
CA LEU A 289 0.39 -9.68 12.91
C LEU A 289 -0.08 -8.39 12.25
N GLY A 290 0.80 -7.41 12.15
CA GLY A 290 0.63 -6.24 11.32
C GLY A 290 1.72 -6.15 10.26
N THR A 291 1.48 -5.38 9.20
CA THR A 291 2.48 -5.12 8.17
C THR A 291 2.42 -3.69 7.68
N ALA A 292 3.57 -3.05 7.55
CA ALA A 292 3.73 -1.77 6.87
C ALA A 292 4.42 -2.03 5.54
N PHE A 293 3.86 -1.51 4.43
CA PHE A 293 4.40 -1.69 3.08
C PHE A 293 4.65 -3.18 2.71
N GLY A 294 3.89 -4.11 3.31
CA GLY A 294 4.08 -5.53 3.10
C GLY A 294 5.44 -6.09 3.55
N GLY A 295 6.18 -5.39 4.40
CA GLY A 295 7.54 -5.77 4.77
C GLY A 295 8.55 -5.67 3.61
N VAL A 296 8.20 -5.00 2.51
CA VAL A 296 9.04 -4.85 1.32
C VAL A 296 10.14 -3.81 1.58
N LYS A 297 11.35 -4.12 1.14
CA LYS A 297 12.49 -3.19 1.14
C LYS A 297 12.36 -2.28 -0.08
N GLY A 298 11.86 -1.07 0.13
CA GLY A 298 11.41 -0.19 -0.95
C GLY A 298 12.43 0.01 -2.06
N ARG A 299 13.58 0.60 -1.76
CA ARG A 299 14.59 0.91 -2.78
C ARG A 299 15.25 -0.31 -3.39
N SER A 300 15.50 -1.35 -2.58
CA SER A 300 16.26 -2.53 -3.01
C SER A 300 15.40 -3.62 -3.64
N GLN A 301 14.12 -3.76 -3.29
CA GLN A 301 13.24 -4.82 -3.84
C GLN A 301 12.29 -4.32 -4.93
N LEU A 302 11.84 -3.06 -4.88
CA LEU A 302 10.86 -2.54 -5.83
C LEU A 302 11.32 -2.64 -7.30
N PRO A 303 12.60 -2.38 -7.65
CA PRO A 303 13.06 -2.56 -9.02
C PRO A 303 12.85 -3.98 -9.56
N ALA A 304 13.04 -5.01 -8.73
CA ALA A 304 12.77 -6.39 -9.11
C ALA A 304 11.26 -6.67 -9.29
N MET A 305 10.41 -6.05 -8.46
CA MET A 305 8.94 -6.14 -8.63
C MET A 305 8.49 -5.47 -9.92
N VAL A 306 9.12 -4.37 -10.34
CA VAL A 306 8.88 -3.73 -11.65
C VAL A 306 9.25 -4.69 -12.77
N GLN A 307 10.40 -5.38 -12.70
CA GLN A 307 10.79 -6.38 -13.69
C GLN A 307 9.80 -7.56 -13.73
N ASP A 308 9.33 -8.03 -12.58
CA ASP A 308 8.31 -9.10 -12.52
C ASP A 308 6.96 -8.62 -13.14
N ALA A 309 6.62 -7.35 -12.99
CA ALA A 309 5.43 -6.77 -13.62
C ALA A 309 5.60 -6.65 -15.15
N MET A 310 6.76 -6.19 -15.63
CA MET A 310 7.08 -6.13 -17.05
C MET A 310 7.12 -7.52 -17.71
N ALA A 311 7.52 -8.54 -16.96
CA ALA A 311 7.50 -9.92 -17.39
C ALA A 311 6.09 -10.58 -17.29
N GLY A 312 5.06 -9.83 -16.85
CA GLY A 312 3.69 -10.34 -16.71
C GLY A 312 3.45 -11.27 -15.51
N LYS A 313 4.44 -11.45 -14.63
CA LYS A 313 4.26 -12.23 -13.40
C LYS A 313 3.39 -11.50 -12.41
N ILE A 314 3.63 -10.21 -12.20
CA ILE A 314 2.76 -9.32 -11.40
C ILE A 314 1.79 -8.64 -12.37
N LYS A 315 0.50 -8.91 -12.22
CA LYS A 315 -0.55 -8.35 -13.07
C LYS A 315 -0.94 -6.96 -12.54
N LEU A 316 -0.43 -5.87 -13.12
CA LEU A 316 -0.76 -4.51 -12.71
C LEU A 316 -1.95 -3.92 -13.48
N ALA A 317 -2.05 -4.18 -14.78
CA ALA A 317 -3.09 -3.60 -15.63
C ALA A 317 -4.52 -3.78 -15.10
N PRO A 318 -4.94 -4.96 -14.55
CA PRO A 318 -6.31 -5.11 -14.05
C PRO A 318 -6.64 -4.27 -12.81
N PHE A 319 -5.64 -3.70 -12.12
CA PHE A 319 -5.90 -2.78 -11.02
C PHE A 319 -6.35 -1.39 -11.50
N VAL A 320 -5.85 -0.94 -12.66
CA VAL A 320 -6.17 0.38 -13.21
C VAL A 320 -7.57 0.33 -13.82
N THR A 321 -8.56 0.85 -13.10
CA THR A 321 -9.96 0.88 -13.57
C THR A 321 -10.32 2.18 -14.25
N HIS A 322 -9.64 3.26 -13.93
CA HIS A 322 -9.87 4.59 -14.49
C HIS A 322 -8.56 5.35 -14.62
N THR A 323 -8.45 6.19 -15.65
CA THR A 323 -7.37 7.16 -15.83
C THR A 323 -7.97 8.52 -16.15
N MET A 324 -7.36 9.59 -15.62
CA MET A 324 -7.80 10.96 -15.87
C MET A 324 -6.66 11.94 -15.65
N PRO A 325 -6.75 13.18 -16.19
CA PRO A 325 -5.77 14.22 -15.88
C PRO A 325 -5.83 14.63 -14.41
N LEU A 326 -4.74 15.22 -13.86
CA LEU A 326 -4.68 15.71 -12.47
C LEU A 326 -5.89 16.62 -12.11
N ALA A 327 -6.37 17.41 -13.05
CA ALA A 327 -7.55 18.29 -12.84
C ALA A 327 -8.81 17.51 -12.41
N GLY A 328 -8.90 16.20 -12.71
CA GLY A 328 -10.00 15.33 -12.32
C GLY A 328 -9.83 14.69 -10.94
N VAL A 329 -8.87 15.11 -10.11
CA VAL A 329 -8.58 14.46 -8.83
C VAL A 329 -9.79 14.39 -7.87
N ASN A 330 -10.66 15.39 -7.87
CA ASN A 330 -11.88 15.39 -7.06
C ASN A 330 -12.86 14.32 -7.55
N ASP A 331 -13.08 14.22 -8.86
CA ASP A 331 -13.92 13.17 -9.45
C ASP A 331 -13.36 11.77 -9.15
N ALA A 332 -12.03 11.65 -9.09
CA ALA A 332 -11.36 10.42 -8.68
C ALA A 332 -11.71 10.02 -7.25
N PHE A 333 -11.69 10.95 -6.30
CA PHE A 333 -12.12 10.69 -4.92
C PHE A 333 -13.60 10.31 -4.84
N ASP A 334 -14.48 10.98 -5.62
CA ASP A 334 -15.91 10.67 -5.65
C ASP A 334 -16.16 9.24 -6.14
N LEU A 335 -15.54 8.83 -7.25
CA LEU A 335 -15.62 7.45 -7.76
C LEU A 335 -15.10 6.41 -6.76
N MET A 336 -14.07 6.76 -5.99
CA MET A 336 -13.54 5.89 -4.95
C MET A 336 -14.54 5.74 -3.79
N HIS A 337 -15.13 6.83 -3.30
CA HIS A 337 -16.13 6.80 -2.23
C HIS A 337 -17.39 6.04 -2.64
N GLU A 338 -17.79 6.13 -3.89
CA GLU A 338 -18.91 5.37 -4.46
C GLU A 338 -18.60 3.88 -4.67
N GLY A 339 -17.36 3.44 -4.43
CA GLY A 339 -16.92 2.05 -4.64
C GLY A 339 -16.89 1.61 -6.10
N LYS A 340 -16.90 2.55 -7.04
CA LYS A 340 -16.92 2.30 -8.50
C LYS A 340 -15.52 2.10 -9.09
N SER A 341 -14.47 2.32 -8.32
CA SER A 341 -13.08 2.15 -8.76
C SER A 341 -12.30 1.20 -7.86
N ILE A 342 -11.28 0.57 -8.43
CA ILE A 342 -10.26 -0.17 -7.67
C ILE A 342 -9.03 0.70 -7.48
N ARG A 343 -8.42 1.13 -8.60
CA ARG A 343 -7.37 2.15 -8.64
C ARG A 343 -7.64 3.11 -9.77
N MET A 344 -7.53 4.37 -9.46
CA MET A 344 -7.52 5.44 -10.45
C MET A 344 -6.12 5.98 -10.55
N VAL A 345 -5.70 6.25 -11.77
CA VAL A 345 -4.39 6.81 -12.06
C VAL A 345 -4.57 8.18 -12.70
N LEU A 346 -3.97 9.18 -12.09
CA LEU A 346 -3.88 10.53 -12.63
C LEU A 346 -2.63 10.64 -13.49
N HIS A 347 -2.75 11.33 -14.64
CA HIS A 347 -1.62 11.62 -15.54
C HIS A 347 -1.43 13.13 -15.69
N PHE A 348 -0.22 13.53 -16.10
CA PHE A 348 0.20 14.93 -16.24
C PHE A 348 0.55 15.27 -17.67
#